data_c2764d69dea0fe9d3b2ff35e84dc6044
#
_entry.id   c2764d69dea0fe9d3b2ff35e84dc6044
#
_cell.length_a   1.000
_cell.length_b   1.000
_cell.length_c   1.000
_cell.angle_alpha   90.00
_cell.angle_beta   90.00
_cell.angle_gamma   90.00
#
_symmetry.space_group_name_H-M   'P 1'
#
loop_
_entity.id
_entity.type
_entity.pdbx_description
1 polymer ?
#
loop_
_entity_poly.entity_id
_entity_poly.type
_entity_poly.pdbx_seq_one_letter_code
_entity_poly.pdbx_strand_id
1 'polypeptide(L)'
;MSKKRYRPEEIISKLREADIQIGQGHTVSQAIKSIGVSEVTYYRWRQEYGGMSTSQAKRLKELELENTRLRKAVSDLTLDKLILEEASKGNF
;
A
#
# COMPACT_ATOMS: atom_id res chain seq x y z
N MET A 1 -3.00 8.44 20.46
CA MET A 1 -1.71 8.11 19.87
C MET A 1 -1.83 7.94 18.37
N SER A 2 -1.02 8.66 17.62
CA SER A 2 -1.00 8.50 16.19
C SER A 2 -0.28 7.20 15.83
N LYS A 3 -0.87 6.43 14.95
CA LYS A 3 -0.21 5.22 14.43
C LYS A 3 0.96 5.65 13.57
N LYS A 4 2.11 5.07 13.82
CA LYS A 4 3.28 5.30 12.99
C LYS A 4 3.04 4.71 11.61
N ARG A 5 3.27 5.51 10.58
CA ARG A 5 3.17 5.03 9.20
C ARG A 5 4.55 4.71 8.67
N TYR A 6 4.66 3.58 8.01
CA TYR A 6 5.90 3.12 7.41
C TYR A 6 5.85 3.23 5.91
N ARG A 7 6.94 3.65 5.32
CA ARG A 7 7.10 3.66 3.86
C ARG A 7 7.32 2.23 3.37
N PRO A 8 6.96 1.92 2.11
CA PRO A 8 7.17 0.56 1.59
C PRO A 8 8.59 0.05 1.76
N GLU A 9 9.61 0.88 1.52
CA GLU A 9 11.00 0.48 1.70
C GLU A 9 11.35 0.19 3.15
N GLU A 10 10.74 0.88 4.10
CA GLU A 10 10.92 0.61 5.52
C GLU A 10 10.30 -0.73 5.90
N ILE A 11 9.12 -1.03 5.35
CA ILE A 11 8.44 -2.31 5.58
C ILE A 11 9.31 -3.46 5.08
N ILE A 12 9.84 -3.36 3.87
CA ILE A 12 10.70 -4.37 3.30
C ILE A 12 11.96 -4.57 4.15
N SER A 13 12.58 -3.47 4.61
CA SER A 13 13.76 -3.54 5.48
C SER A 13 13.46 -4.25 6.79
N LYS A 14 12.32 -3.96 7.39
CA LYS A 14 11.90 -4.60 8.64
C LYS A 14 11.61 -6.08 8.45
N LEU A 15 10.96 -6.46 7.37
CA LEU A 15 10.70 -7.86 7.05
C LEU A 15 12.01 -8.64 6.83
N ARG A 16 12.98 -8.04 6.15
CA ARG A 16 14.29 -8.64 5.97
C ARG A 16 15.03 -8.81 7.30
N GLU A 17 14.96 -7.81 8.16
CA GLU A 17 15.56 -7.89 9.49
C GLU A 17 14.96 -9.04 10.29
N ALA A 18 13.63 -9.19 10.25
CA ALA A 18 12.94 -10.31 10.89
C ALA A 18 13.40 -11.65 10.30
N ASP A 19 13.54 -11.76 9.01
CA ASP A 19 13.99 -12.98 8.34
C ASP A 19 15.42 -13.35 8.75
N ILE A 20 16.30 -12.37 8.86
CA ILE A 20 17.69 -12.58 9.32
C ILE A 20 17.68 -13.13 10.73
N GLN A 21 16.88 -12.54 11.63
CA GLN A 21 16.81 -13.00 13.02
C GLN A 21 16.28 -14.42 13.13
N ILE A 22 15.25 -14.75 12.38
CA ILE A 22 14.70 -16.10 12.33
C ILE A 22 15.75 -17.08 11.82
N GLY A 23 16.50 -16.68 10.80
CA GLY A 23 17.62 -17.50 10.28
C GLY A 23 18.74 -17.70 11.29
N GLN A 24 18.88 -16.80 12.25
CA GLN A 24 19.87 -16.89 13.32
C GLN A 24 19.39 -17.73 14.52
N GLY A 25 18.19 -18.25 14.45
CA GLY A 25 17.64 -19.10 15.49
C GLY A 25 16.64 -18.44 16.43
N HIS A 26 16.30 -17.18 16.20
CA HIS A 26 15.25 -16.51 16.98
C HIS A 26 13.87 -17.00 16.56
N THR A 27 12.93 -16.96 17.49
CA THR A 27 11.55 -17.30 17.17
C THR A 27 10.89 -16.16 16.38
N VAL A 28 9.80 -16.47 15.68
CA VAL A 28 9.02 -15.47 14.97
C VAL A 28 8.55 -14.37 15.91
N SER A 29 8.07 -14.74 17.11
CA SER A 29 7.65 -13.76 18.12
C SER A 29 8.78 -12.82 18.53
N GLN A 30 9.98 -13.35 18.71
CA GLN A 30 11.14 -12.52 19.07
C GLN A 30 11.49 -11.56 17.93
N ALA A 31 11.46 -12.04 16.70
CA ALA A 31 11.74 -11.20 15.53
C ALA A 31 10.71 -10.08 15.39
N ILE A 32 9.43 -10.38 15.57
CA ILE A 32 8.35 -9.39 15.53
C ILE A 32 8.57 -8.30 16.58
N LYS A 33 8.88 -8.69 17.80
CA LYS A 33 9.18 -7.74 18.88
C LYS A 33 10.38 -6.86 18.53
N SER A 34 11.40 -7.46 17.96
CA SER A 34 12.63 -6.77 17.61
C SER A 34 12.40 -5.68 16.56
N ILE A 35 11.56 -5.93 15.59
CA ILE A 35 11.25 -4.92 14.57
C ILE A 35 10.19 -3.90 15.02
N GLY A 36 9.61 -4.11 16.20
CA GLY A 36 8.77 -3.10 16.86
C GLY A 36 7.36 -2.96 16.31
N VAL A 37 6.77 -4.05 15.82
CA VAL A 37 5.40 -4.04 15.30
C VAL A 37 4.57 -5.12 15.98
N SER A 38 3.24 -5.06 15.81
CA SER A 38 2.36 -6.10 16.31
C SER A 38 2.37 -7.33 15.39
N GLU A 39 1.92 -8.47 15.90
CA GLU A 39 1.79 -9.68 15.10
C GLU A 39 0.86 -9.46 13.92
N VAL A 40 -0.25 -8.78 14.14
CA VAL A 40 -1.23 -8.49 13.09
C VAL A 40 -0.57 -7.68 11.96
N THR A 41 0.18 -6.65 12.31
CA THR A 41 0.91 -5.83 11.35
C THR A 41 1.97 -6.64 10.60
N TYR A 42 2.73 -7.46 11.32
CA TYR A 42 3.77 -8.30 10.71
C TYR A 42 3.19 -9.24 9.66
N TYR A 43 2.11 -9.96 9.99
CA TYR A 43 1.53 -10.91 9.05
C TYR A 43 0.84 -10.22 7.87
N ARG A 44 0.24 -9.05 8.09
CA ARG A 44 -0.31 -8.24 7.01
C ARG A 44 0.80 -7.79 6.06
N TRP A 45 1.92 -7.30 6.59
CA TRP A 45 3.06 -6.90 5.78
C TRP A 45 3.66 -8.07 5.02
N ARG A 46 3.75 -9.22 5.66
CA ARG A 46 4.27 -10.43 5.03
C ARG A 46 3.41 -10.83 3.82
N GLN A 47 2.11 -10.68 3.94
CA GLN A 47 1.19 -10.99 2.86
C GLN A 47 1.29 -9.96 1.73
N GLU A 48 1.38 -8.68 2.07
CA GLU A 48 1.41 -7.60 1.08
C GLU A 48 2.77 -7.42 0.41
N TYR A 49 3.85 -7.55 1.17
CA TYR A 49 5.20 -7.20 0.72
C TYR A 49 6.19 -8.36 0.76
N GLY A 50 5.78 -9.52 1.23
CA GLY A 50 6.67 -10.67 1.31
C GLY A 50 7.18 -11.05 -0.07
N GLY A 51 8.50 -11.17 -0.19
CA GLY A 51 9.13 -11.49 -1.47
C GLY A 51 9.37 -10.30 -2.40
N MET A 52 8.90 -9.10 -2.05
CA MET A 52 9.17 -7.92 -2.85
C MET A 52 10.53 -7.30 -2.51
N SER A 53 11.19 -6.75 -3.52
CA SER A 53 12.32 -5.85 -3.31
C SER A 53 11.80 -4.46 -2.96
N THR A 54 12.68 -3.62 -2.41
CA THR A 54 12.34 -2.23 -2.08
C THR A 54 11.82 -1.48 -3.31
N SER A 55 12.46 -1.66 -4.46
CA SER A 55 12.05 -0.99 -5.69
C SER A 55 10.67 -1.47 -6.18
N GLN A 56 10.39 -2.76 -6.05
CA GLN A 56 9.08 -3.32 -6.40
C GLN A 56 7.98 -2.76 -5.49
N ALA A 57 8.24 -2.66 -4.19
CA ALA A 57 7.28 -2.10 -3.24
C ALA A 57 6.99 -0.63 -3.54
N LYS A 58 8.01 0.16 -3.86
CA LYS A 58 7.86 1.55 -4.28
C LYS A 58 7.02 1.65 -5.55
N ARG A 59 7.32 0.82 -6.53
CA ARG A 59 6.61 0.82 -7.81
C ARG A 59 5.15 0.45 -7.62
N LEU A 60 4.86 -0.53 -6.79
CA LEU A 60 3.48 -0.91 -6.48
C LEU A 60 2.71 0.27 -5.90
N LYS A 61 3.32 1.00 -4.95
CA LYS A 61 2.70 2.16 -4.33
C LYS A 61 2.41 3.27 -5.34
N GLU A 62 3.37 3.53 -6.23
CA GLU A 62 3.19 4.51 -7.31
C GLU A 62 2.06 4.12 -8.25
N LEU A 63 1.97 2.84 -8.62
CA LEU A 63 0.93 2.34 -9.49
C LEU A 63 -0.44 2.42 -8.84
N GLU A 64 -0.55 2.11 -7.56
CA GLU A 64 -1.80 2.23 -6.82
C GLU A 64 -2.28 3.69 -6.81
N LEU A 65 -1.37 4.62 -6.56
CA LEU A 65 -1.67 6.04 -6.53
C LEU A 65 -2.11 6.54 -7.90
N GLU A 66 -1.37 6.17 -8.95
CA GLU A 66 -1.70 6.51 -10.33
C GLU A 66 -3.06 5.95 -10.74
N ASN A 67 -3.34 4.70 -10.36
CA ASN A 67 -4.61 4.05 -10.64
C ASN A 67 -5.77 4.83 -10.00
N THR A 68 -5.60 5.26 -8.76
CA THR A 68 -6.60 6.07 -8.06
C THR A 68 -6.85 7.40 -8.77
N ARG A 69 -5.78 8.06 -9.22
CA ARG A 69 -5.89 9.32 -9.96
C ARG A 69 -6.60 9.13 -11.30
N LEU A 70 -6.26 8.07 -12.03
CA LEU A 70 -6.88 7.78 -13.31
C LEU A 70 -8.36 7.46 -13.17
N ARG A 71 -8.71 6.68 -12.16
CA ARG A 71 -10.11 6.34 -11.88
C ARG A 71 -10.93 7.60 -11.58
N LYS A 72 -10.36 8.50 -10.81
CA LYS A 72 -11.02 9.76 -10.50
C LYS A 72 -11.19 10.61 -11.74
N ALA A 73 -10.16 10.73 -12.57
CA ALA A 73 -10.22 11.49 -13.81
C ALA A 73 -11.29 10.94 -14.76
N VAL A 74 -11.38 9.63 -14.91
CA VAL A 74 -12.41 8.98 -15.74
C VAL A 74 -13.80 9.25 -15.17
N SER A 75 -13.95 9.15 -13.86
CA SER A 75 -15.23 9.42 -13.18
C SER A 75 -15.67 10.87 -13.40
N ASP A 76 -14.76 11.82 -13.23
CA ASP A 76 -15.04 13.24 -13.42
C ASP A 76 -15.45 13.54 -14.87
N LEU A 77 -14.73 12.96 -15.84
CA LEU A 77 -15.05 13.12 -17.26
C LEU A 77 -16.43 12.53 -17.61
N THR A 78 -16.75 11.38 -17.05
CA THR A 78 -18.04 10.74 -17.25
C THR A 78 -19.15 11.61 -16.68
N LEU A 79 -18.95 12.18 -15.51
CA LEU A 79 -19.93 13.08 -14.88
C LEU A 79 -20.11 14.34 -15.71
N ASP A 80 -19.04 14.95 -16.18
CA ASP A 80 -19.09 16.13 -17.05
C ASP A 80 -19.86 15.84 -18.33
N LYS A 81 -19.64 14.68 -18.92
CA LYS A 81 -20.35 14.25 -20.11
C LYS A 81 -21.85 14.15 -19.83
N LEU A 82 -22.24 13.55 -18.73
CA LEU A 82 -23.65 13.41 -18.36
C LEU A 82 -24.30 14.77 -18.11
N ILE A 83 -23.60 15.69 -17.48
CA ILE A 83 -24.09 17.04 -17.24
C ILE A 83 -24.32 17.77 -18.56
N LEU A 84 -23.38 17.66 -19.48
CA LEU A 84 -23.51 18.28 -20.81
C LEU A 84 -24.66 17.69 -21.60
N GLU A 85 -24.84 16.39 -21.57
CA GLU A 85 -25.95 15.71 -22.23
C GLU A 85 -27.29 16.18 -21.67
N GLU A 86 -27.38 16.28 -20.35
CA GLU A 86 -28.58 16.71 -19.67
C GLU A 86 -28.93 18.17 -20.01
N ALA A 87 -27.92 19.04 -20.02
CA ALA A 87 -28.10 20.44 -20.40
C ALA A 87 -28.56 20.56 -21.85
N SER A 88 -28.01 19.72 -22.72
CA SER A 88 -28.41 19.72 -24.14
C SER A 88 -29.85 19.25 -24.33
N LYS A 89 -30.29 18.24 -23.58
CA LYS A 89 -31.66 17.73 -23.64
C LYS A 89 -32.64 18.67 -22.97
N GLY A 90 -32.22 19.25 -21.86
CA GLY A 90 -33.07 20.13 -21.07
C GLY A 90 -33.25 21.50 -21.65
N ASN A 91 -32.55 21.76 -22.67
CA ASN A 91 -32.60 23.05 -23.29
C ASN A 91 -33.66 23.08 -24.35
N PHE A 92 -34.55 23.74 -24.04
CA PHE A 92 -35.68 23.78 -24.87
C PHE A 92 -36.00 25.15 -25.29
#